data_14202ceccff19a5a3a2fe854b791cbbc
#
_entry.id   14202ceccff19a5a3a2fe854b791cbbc
#
_cell.length_a   1.000
_cell.length_b   1.000
_cell.length_c   1.000
_cell.angle_alpha   90.00
_cell.angle_beta   90.00
_cell.angle_gamma   90.00
#
_symmetry.space_group_name_H-M   'P 1'
#
loop_
_entity.id
_entity.type
_entity.pdbx_description
1 polymer ?
#
loop_
_entity_poly.entity_id
_entity_poly.type
_entity_poly.pdbx_seq_one_letter_code
_entity_poly.pdbx_strand_id
1 'polypeptide(L)'
;LSGQNVAVTWGISTDEDGSVSGYILERKTNDGSWAQVYKGINRAYTDTASANWQSVAYRVKAYDNAGADSAYTTSPVRAVTHNTPPAISGANTNLGEKTGAFSQAYTVTDQDSGQTLTVTEKIDGTVKRTHNVTSGQAYSFSVTAAEWVKLSNGAHTLEITANDGTGGTATRTYTFSKNVSEIEFQLATPLATDDAVTKAIMSVARQIPAGAEFTVEACNNGNDDAPTWEDVTQAVNSGSKFFFSNTTKTAAEWGFNFRIKVKRNGASGDCFISSVGGNFE
;
A
#
# COMPACT_ATOMS: atom_id res chain seq x y z
N LEU A 1 -10.11 26.86 -15.10
CA LEU A 1 -10.79 25.68 -15.62
C LEU A 1 -9.89 24.48 -15.45
N SER A 2 -10.35 23.41 -14.83
CA SER A 2 -9.67 22.13 -14.74
C SER A 2 -10.55 21.05 -15.41
N GLY A 3 -9.92 20.06 -16.03
CA GLY A 3 -10.63 18.99 -16.75
C GLY A 3 -10.68 19.21 -18.26
N GLN A 4 -11.18 18.20 -18.98
CA GLN A 4 -11.14 18.19 -20.43
C GLN A 4 -12.35 18.88 -21.11
N ASN A 5 -13.49 19.01 -20.44
CA ASN A 5 -14.72 19.55 -21.01
C ASN A 5 -15.02 20.96 -20.49
N VAL A 6 -15.28 21.87 -21.43
CA VAL A 6 -15.70 23.26 -21.17
C VAL A 6 -17.11 23.45 -21.67
N ALA A 7 -18.07 23.56 -20.76
CA ALA A 7 -19.45 23.86 -21.13
C ALA A 7 -19.58 25.37 -21.37
N VAL A 8 -20.05 25.75 -22.55
CA VAL A 8 -20.30 27.15 -22.98
C VAL A 8 -21.79 27.31 -23.25
N THR A 9 -22.40 28.29 -22.63
CA THR A 9 -23.83 28.59 -22.83
C THR A 9 -24.02 30.10 -23.05
N TRP A 10 -25.05 30.46 -23.78
CA TRP A 10 -25.42 31.86 -24.06
C TRP A 10 -26.93 32.10 -24.06
N GLY A 11 -27.31 33.35 -23.91
CA GLY A 11 -28.71 33.80 -23.91
C GLY A 11 -29.37 33.73 -25.26
N ILE A 12 -30.70 33.90 -25.28
CA ILE A 12 -31.48 34.10 -26.50
C ILE A 12 -31.19 35.48 -27.05
N SER A 13 -31.14 35.62 -28.38
CA SER A 13 -31.14 36.90 -29.10
C SER A 13 -32.49 37.14 -29.74
N THR A 14 -32.82 38.40 -29.94
CA THR A 14 -34.02 38.87 -30.67
C THR A 14 -33.59 39.64 -31.91
N ASP A 15 -34.44 39.69 -32.89
CA ASP A 15 -34.29 40.39 -34.14
C ASP A 15 -35.58 41.25 -34.32
N GLU A 16 -35.44 42.53 -34.64
CA GLU A 16 -36.59 43.46 -34.70
C GLU A 16 -37.29 43.44 -36.06
N ASP A 17 -36.62 43.07 -37.15
CA ASP A 17 -37.12 43.09 -38.50
C ASP A 17 -37.12 41.72 -39.20
N GLY A 18 -36.74 40.67 -38.46
CA GLY A 18 -36.66 39.32 -38.95
C GLY A 18 -36.72 38.21 -37.92
N SER A 19 -35.91 37.19 -38.08
CA SER A 19 -35.81 36.11 -37.12
C SER A 19 -34.36 35.61 -36.99
N VAL A 20 -33.94 35.34 -35.78
CA VAL A 20 -32.61 34.74 -35.51
C VAL A 20 -32.55 33.33 -36.09
N SER A 21 -31.69 33.11 -37.06
CA SER A 21 -31.42 31.83 -37.70
C SER A 21 -30.45 30.93 -36.97
N GLY A 22 -29.59 31.54 -36.13
CA GLY A 22 -28.64 30.78 -35.31
C GLY A 22 -27.55 31.62 -34.70
N TYR A 23 -26.52 30.95 -34.23
CA TYR A 23 -25.38 31.51 -33.53
C TYR A 23 -24.07 31.02 -34.12
N ILE A 24 -23.04 31.89 -34.10
CA ILE A 24 -21.67 31.55 -34.38
C ILE A 24 -20.88 31.73 -33.10
N LEU A 25 -20.26 30.64 -32.63
CA LEU A 25 -19.36 30.66 -31.46
C LEU A 25 -17.91 30.57 -31.94
N GLU A 26 -17.11 31.46 -31.44
CA GLU A 26 -15.66 31.42 -31.67
C GLU A 26 -14.92 31.27 -30.34
N ARG A 27 -13.80 30.58 -30.41
CA ARG A 27 -12.88 30.36 -29.32
C ARG A 27 -11.55 31.03 -29.59
N LYS A 28 -10.98 31.60 -28.55
CA LYS A 28 -9.58 32.04 -28.52
C LYS A 28 -8.87 31.29 -27.40
N THR A 29 -7.74 30.68 -27.72
CA THR A 29 -6.88 29.99 -26.73
C THR A 29 -5.55 30.70 -26.67
N ASN A 30 -5.01 30.87 -25.45
CA ASN A 30 -3.78 31.59 -25.20
C ASN A 30 -3.83 33.00 -25.84
N ASP A 31 -2.75 33.45 -26.46
CA ASP A 31 -2.69 34.70 -27.20
C ASP A 31 -2.99 34.55 -28.70
N GLY A 32 -3.59 33.42 -29.10
CA GLY A 32 -3.93 33.12 -30.48
C GLY A 32 -5.06 33.96 -31.05
N SER A 33 -5.49 33.63 -32.27
CA SER A 33 -6.61 34.25 -32.95
C SER A 33 -7.94 33.60 -32.61
N TRP A 34 -9.06 34.31 -32.81
CA TRP A 34 -10.40 33.77 -32.73
C TRP A 34 -10.64 32.75 -33.85
N ALA A 35 -11.17 31.59 -33.51
CA ALA A 35 -11.51 30.51 -34.43
C ALA A 35 -12.93 30.03 -34.17
N GLN A 36 -13.74 29.89 -35.24
CA GLN A 36 -15.09 29.37 -35.15
C GLN A 36 -15.05 27.89 -34.69
N VAL A 37 -15.81 27.61 -33.59
CA VAL A 37 -15.92 26.26 -33.03
C VAL A 37 -17.35 25.71 -33.12
N TYR A 38 -18.34 26.58 -33.34
CA TYR A 38 -19.73 26.17 -33.52
C TYR A 38 -20.48 27.14 -34.43
N LYS A 39 -21.44 26.60 -35.23
CA LYS A 39 -22.47 27.34 -35.95
C LYS A 39 -23.76 26.53 -35.92
N GLY A 40 -24.84 27.09 -35.45
CA GLY A 40 -26.16 26.44 -35.38
C GLY A 40 -27.14 27.13 -34.46
N ILE A 41 -28.30 26.51 -34.26
CA ILE A 41 -29.42 27.10 -33.51
C ILE A 41 -29.37 26.88 -32.01
N ASN A 42 -28.55 25.90 -31.53
CA ASN A 42 -28.44 25.61 -30.10
C ASN A 42 -27.71 26.75 -29.38
N ARG A 43 -28.03 26.92 -28.10
CA ARG A 43 -27.45 27.95 -27.21
C ARG A 43 -26.50 27.33 -26.19
N ALA A 44 -25.97 26.18 -26.52
CA ALA A 44 -24.97 25.45 -25.72
C ALA A 44 -23.98 24.75 -26.63
N TYR A 45 -22.73 24.68 -26.20
CA TYR A 45 -21.64 23.96 -26.83
C TYR A 45 -20.72 23.39 -25.76
N THR A 46 -20.28 22.17 -25.94
CA THR A 46 -19.26 21.55 -25.09
C THR A 46 -17.97 21.47 -25.87
N ASP A 47 -16.95 22.17 -25.39
CA ASP A 47 -15.61 22.14 -25.97
C ASP A 47 -14.72 21.18 -25.19
N THR A 48 -13.62 20.74 -25.79
CA THR A 48 -12.61 19.91 -25.15
C THR A 48 -11.30 20.67 -25.03
N ALA A 49 -10.86 20.89 -23.80
CA ALA A 49 -9.60 21.54 -23.54
C ALA A 49 -8.40 20.66 -23.98
N SER A 50 -7.51 21.25 -24.77
CA SER A 50 -6.28 20.60 -25.19
C SER A 50 -5.16 20.86 -24.15
N ALA A 51 -4.20 19.93 -24.05
CA ALA A 51 -3.11 20.02 -23.07
C ALA A 51 -2.23 21.29 -23.20
N ASN A 52 -2.26 21.96 -24.34
CA ASN A 52 -1.50 23.18 -24.59
C ASN A 52 -2.27 24.47 -24.26
N TRP A 53 -3.51 24.39 -23.76
CA TRP A 53 -4.24 25.58 -23.36
C TRP A 53 -3.78 26.07 -21.99
N GLN A 54 -3.38 27.34 -21.93
CA GLN A 54 -3.09 28.05 -20.68
C GLN A 54 -4.24 29.02 -20.33
N SER A 55 -4.98 29.45 -21.35
CA SER A 55 -6.17 30.30 -21.21
C SER A 55 -7.16 30.06 -22.33
N VAL A 56 -8.43 30.37 -22.07
CA VAL A 56 -9.50 30.28 -23.06
C VAL A 56 -10.51 31.40 -22.86
N ALA A 57 -10.99 31.93 -23.96
CA ALA A 57 -12.15 32.81 -24.01
C ALA A 57 -13.05 32.42 -25.18
N TYR A 58 -14.31 32.75 -25.06
CA TYR A 58 -15.30 32.52 -26.10
C TYR A 58 -15.97 33.82 -26.46
N ARG A 59 -16.44 33.96 -27.73
CA ARG A 59 -17.34 35.01 -28.14
C ARG A 59 -18.41 34.44 -29.06
N VAL A 60 -19.60 34.97 -28.97
CA VAL A 60 -20.75 34.52 -29.74
C VAL A 60 -21.44 35.73 -30.38
N LYS A 61 -21.92 35.52 -31.60
CA LYS A 61 -22.85 36.41 -32.30
C LYS A 61 -24.04 35.63 -32.82
N ALA A 62 -25.18 36.29 -32.95
CA ALA A 62 -26.33 35.76 -33.70
C ALA A 62 -26.24 36.14 -35.17
N TYR A 63 -26.87 35.36 -36.02
CA TYR A 63 -27.14 35.70 -37.43
C TYR A 63 -28.62 35.45 -37.74
N ASP A 64 -29.15 36.30 -38.58
CA ASP A 64 -30.56 36.28 -38.97
C ASP A 64 -30.81 35.50 -40.26
N ASN A 65 -32.07 35.51 -40.76
CA ASN A 65 -32.50 34.90 -42.00
C ASN A 65 -32.20 35.77 -43.25
N ALA A 66 -31.78 37.02 -43.07
CA ALA A 66 -31.35 37.93 -44.14
C ALA A 66 -29.81 37.93 -44.34
N GLY A 67 -29.05 37.30 -43.41
CA GLY A 67 -27.62 37.21 -43.48
C GLY A 67 -26.87 38.29 -42.70
N ALA A 68 -27.60 39.11 -41.87
CA ALA A 68 -26.96 40.05 -41.00
C ALA A 68 -26.49 39.40 -39.68
N ASP A 69 -25.44 39.94 -39.09
CA ASP A 69 -24.82 39.46 -37.85
C ASP A 69 -24.96 40.50 -36.72
N SER A 70 -25.18 40.03 -35.53
CA SER A 70 -25.07 40.85 -34.32
C SER A 70 -23.63 41.20 -33.96
N ALA A 71 -23.44 42.15 -33.07
CA ALA A 71 -22.17 42.33 -32.40
C ALA A 71 -21.79 41.07 -31.57
N TYR A 72 -20.51 40.85 -31.38
CA TYR A 72 -20.01 39.76 -30.53
C TYR A 72 -20.22 40.08 -29.04
N THR A 73 -20.74 39.11 -28.30
CA THR A 73 -20.64 39.07 -26.85
C THR A 73 -19.47 38.16 -26.46
N THR A 74 -18.54 38.70 -25.66
CA THR A 74 -17.29 38.01 -25.32
C THR A 74 -17.25 37.65 -23.85
N SER A 75 -16.89 36.40 -23.54
CA SER A 75 -16.64 35.93 -22.16
C SER A 75 -15.36 36.53 -21.57
N PRO A 76 -15.22 36.61 -20.25
CA PRO A 76 -13.91 36.81 -19.64
C PRO A 76 -12.93 35.73 -20.06
N VAL A 77 -11.63 36.05 -20.12
CA VAL A 77 -10.57 35.07 -20.26
C VAL A 77 -10.48 34.22 -18.99
N ARG A 78 -10.43 32.92 -19.16
CA ARG A 78 -10.27 31.95 -18.07
C ARG A 78 -8.92 31.26 -18.20
N ALA A 79 -8.16 31.18 -17.10
CA ALA A 79 -6.98 30.33 -17.03
C ALA A 79 -7.41 28.84 -17.12
N VAL A 80 -6.61 28.04 -17.80
CA VAL A 80 -6.76 26.58 -17.89
C VAL A 80 -5.60 25.97 -17.13
N THR A 81 -5.93 25.19 -16.10
CA THR A 81 -4.96 24.45 -15.32
C THR A 81 -5.02 22.98 -15.72
N HIS A 82 -3.88 22.37 -15.88
CA HIS A 82 -3.75 20.97 -16.18
C HIS A 82 -3.28 20.23 -14.95
N ASN A 83 -3.87 19.06 -14.69
CA ASN A 83 -3.43 18.21 -13.61
C ASN A 83 -2.05 17.62 -13.93
N THR A 84 -1.12 17.74 -12.99
CA THR A 84 0.19 17.10 -13.02
C THR A 84 0.16 15.90 -12.08
N PRO A 85 0.45 14.68 -12.55
CA PRO A 85 0.48 13.53 -11.64
C PRO A 85 1.49 13.74 -10.51
N PRO A 86 1.23 13.16 -9.32
CA PRO A 86 2.18 13.20 -8.21
C PRO A 86 3.47 12.48 -8.57
N ALA A 87 4.55 12.79 -7.88
CA ALA A 87 5.83 12.11 -7.99
C ALA A 87 6.21 11.44 -6.68
N ILE A 88 6.72 10.20 -6.75
CA ILE A 88 7.27 9.48 -5.60
C ILE A 88 8.79 9.49 -5.70
N SER A 89 9.47 9.86 -4.62
CA SER A 89 10.94 9.95 -4.56
C SER A 89 11.65 8.64 -4.87
N GLY A 90 12.91 8.74 -5.29
CA GLY A 90 13.77 7.59 -5.61
C GLY A 90 13.43 6.92 -6.94
N ALA A 91 13.92 5.70 -7.12
CA ALA A 91 13.71 4.86 -8.30
C ALA A 91 13.19 3.48 -7.89
N ASN A 92 12.61 2.74 -8.83
CA ASN A 92 12.35 1.31 -8.63
C ASN A 92 13.69 0.60 -8.37
N THR A 93 13.77 -0.13 -7.26
CA THR A 93 15.07 -0.64 -6.78
C THR A 93 14.88 -2.01 -6.14
N ASN A 94 15.88 -2.87 -6.33
CA ASN A 94 16.01 -4.10 -5.57
C ASN A 94 16.72 -3.78 -4.24
N LEU A 95 16.02 -4.01 -3.13
CA LEU A 95 16.51 -3.77 -1.76
C LEU A 95 17.40 -4.91 -1.24
N GLY A 96 17.61 -5.96 -2.06
CA GLY A 96 18.43 -7.12 -1.72
C GLY A 96 17.75 -8.08 -0.75
N GLU A 97 18.58 -8.93 -0.14
CA GLU A 97 18.13 -9.88 0.88
C GLU A 97 17.83 -9.18 2.20
N LYS A 98 16.74 -9.59 2.83
CA LYS A 98 16.31 -9.15 4.15
C LYS A 98 16.22 -10.35 5.09
N THR A 99 16.62 -10.14 6.33
CA THR A 99 16.63 -11.17 7.37
C THR A 99 15.64 -10.88 8.51
N GLY A 100 14.97 -9.74 8.46
CA GLY A 100 13.99 -9.30 9.47
C GLY A 100 13.15 -8.13 9.00
N ALA A 101 12.34 -7.60 9.89
CA ALA A 101 11.54 -6.40 9.69
C ALA A 101 12.40 -5.22 9.21
N PHE A 102 11.87 -4.41 8.31
CA PHE A 102 12.58 -3.26 7.75
C PHE A 102 11.60 -2.19 7.29
N SER A 103 12.14 -1.02 6.93
CA SER A 103 11.36 0.08 6.41
C SER A 103 12.02 0.68 5.17
N GLN A 104 11.19 1.17 4.25
CA GLN A 104 11.60 1.91 3.06
C GLN A 104 11.03 3.32 3.12
N ALA A 105 11.90 4.32 3.21
CA ALA A 105 11.49 5.71 3.21
C ALA A 105 11.10 6.18 1.80
N TYR A 106 10.12 7.10 1.75
CA TYR A 106 9.69 7.76 0.52
C TYR A 106 9.10 9.15 0.82
N THR A 107 8.98 9.96 -0.21
CA THR A 107 8.31 11.25 -0.19
C THR A 107 7.40 11.32 -1.41
N VAL A 108 6.22 11.88 -1.25
CA VAL A 108 5.32 12.20 -2.37
C VAL A 108 5.31 13.71 -2.56
N THR A 109 5.49 14.17 -3.80
CA THR A 109 5.37 15.58 -4.15
C THR A 109 4.35 15.74 -5.26
N ASP A 110 3.60 16.83 -5.20
CA ASP A 110 2.69 17.27 -6.24
C ASP A 110 2.85 18.77 -6.44
N GLN A 111 2.81 19.22 -7.71
CA GLN A 111 2.94 20.64 -8.07
C GLN A 111 1.60 21.36 -7.94
N ASP A 112 0.49 20.63 -7.95
CA ASP A 112 -0.85 21.21 -7.93
C ASP A 112 -1.30 21.42 -6.48
N SER A 113 -1.66 22.66 -6.15
CA SER A 113 -2.11 23.01 -4.80
C SER A 113 -3.57 22.65 -4.56
N GLY A 114 -3.92 22.32 -3.32
CA GLY A 114 -5.30 22.08 -2.89
C GLY A 114 -5.84 20.69 -3.21
N GLN A 115 -5.02 19.78 -3.73
CA GLN A 115 -5.38 18.39 -3.96
C GLN A 115 -5.16 17.53 -2.69
N THR A 116 -5.92 16.46 -2.59
CA THR A 116 -5.74 15.47 -1.51
C THR A 116 -4.92 14.31 -2.03
N LEU A 117 -3.66 14.25 -1.59
CA LEU A 117 -2.78 13.15 -1.93
C LEU A 117 -3.08 11.94 -1.05
N THR A 118 -3.33 10.81 -1.69
CA THR A 118 -3.56 9.52 -1.02
C THR A 118 -2.51 8.52 -1.47
N VAL A 119 -1.95 7.77 -0.53
CA VAL A 119 -0.99 6.69 -0.81
C VAL A 119 -1.60 5.35 -0.43
N THR A 120 -1.43 4.37 -1.30
CA THR A 120 -1.71 2.96 -1.05
C THR A 120 -0.41 2.18 -1.09
N GLU A 121 -0.12 1.45 -0.01
CA GLU A 121 1.04 0.59 0.18
C GLU A 121 0.63 -0.88 0.09
N LYS A 122 1.35 -1.67 -0.71
CA LYS A 122 1.07 -3.10 -0.92
C LYS A 122 2.32 -3.94 -0.76
N ILE A 123 2.14 -5.17 -0.26
CA ILE A 123 3.13 -6.26 -0.33
C ILE A 123 2.52 -7.36 -1.19
N ASP A 124 3.22 -7.79 -2.23
CA ASP A 124 2.78 -8.83 -3.18
C ASP A 124 1.35 -8.61 -3.68
N GLY A 125 1.02 -7.36 -4.03
CA GLY A 125 -0.30 -6.95 -4.49
C GLY A 125 -1.35 -6.78 -3.39
N THR A 126 -1.10 -7.24 -2.16
CA THR A 126 -2.02 -7.11 -1.03
C THR A 126 -1.88 -5.76 -0.36
N VAL A 127 -2.98 -5.00 -0.26
CA VAL A 127 -3.00 -3.69 0.40
C VAL A 127 -2.70 -3.86 1.89
N LYS A 128 -1.71 -3.12 2.37
CA LYS A 128 -1.30 -3.04 3.78
C LYS A 128 -1.83 -1.79 4.46
N ARG A 129 -1.76 -0.67 3.76
CA ARG A 129 -2.20 0.62 4.29
C ARG A 129 -2.64 1.53 3.15
N THR A 130 -3.67 2.34 3.42
CA THR A 130 -4.04 3.51 2.60
C THR A 130 -4.19 4.69 3.54
N HIS A 131 -3.55 5.83 3.21
CA HIS A 131 -3.57 7.02 4.05
C HIS A 131 -3.32 8.29 3.23
N ASN A 132 -3.74 9.43 3.76
CA ASN A 132 -3.43 10.71 3.18
C ASN A 132 -2.00 11.12 3.51
N VAL A 133 -1.37 11.81 2.57
CA VAL A 133 -0.01 12.34 2.72
C VAL A 133 0.02 13.84 2.41
N THR A 134 1.00 14.52 2.98
CA THR A 134 1.30 15.93 2.68
C THR A 134 2.43 16.00 1.68
N SER A 135 2.28 16.81 0.62
CA SER A 135 3.33 17.01 -0.39
C SER A 135 4.64 17.46 0.24
N GLY A 136 5.73 16.77 -0.09
CA GLY A 136 7.07 17.06 0.39
C GLY A 136 7.42 16.48 1.78
N GLN A 137 6.47 15.91 2.52
CA GLN A 137 6.73 15.26 3.79
C GLN A 137 7.29 13.85 3.60
N ALA A 138 8.23 13.46 4.46
CA ALA A 138 8.80 12.11 4.47
C ALA A 138 7.86 11.11 5.16
N TYR A 139 7.70 9.95 4.56
CA TYR A 139 6.96 8.80 5.05
C TYR A 139 7.81 7.54 4.98
N SER A 140 7.33 6.48 5.59
CA SER A 140 8.02 5.19 5.59
C SER A 140 7.02 4.06 5.41
N PHE A 141 7.28 3.20 4.43
CA PHE A 141 6.62 1.92 4.30
C PHE A 141 7.36 0.90 5.17
N SER A 142 6.71 0.41 6.21
CA SER A 142 7.31 -0.52 7.17
C SER A 142 6.75 -1.93 6.97
N VAL A 143 7.65 -2.89 6.84
CA VAL A 143 7.34 -4.33 6.99
C VAL A 143 7.61 -4.67 8.45
N THR A 144 6.55 -4.77 9.24
CA THR A 144 6.63 -5.03 10.67
C THR A 144 7.07 -6.46 10.97
N ALA A 145 7.54 -6.76 12.20
CA ALA A 145 7.88 -8.11 12.61
C ALA A 145 6.70 -9.09 12.45
N ALA A 146 5.48 -8.67 12.77
CA ALA A 146 4.27 -9.46 12.62
C ALA A 146 3.91 -9.76 11.15
N GLU A 147 4.24 -8.87 10.23
CA GLU A 147 4.08 -9.08 8.78
C GLU A 147 5.23 -9.93 8.24
N TRP A 148 6.45 -9.65 8.68
CA TRP A 148 7.64 -10.37 8.27
C TRP A 148 7.52 -11.88 8.48
N VAL A 149 7.03 -12.33 9.64
CA VAL A 149 6.89 -13.76 9.94
C VAL A 149 5.88 -14.47 9.04
N LYS A 150 4.92 -13.72 8.45
CA LYS A 150 3.88 -14.27 7.56
C LYS A 150 4.32 -14.36 6.10
N LEU A 151 5.40 -13.67 5.72
CA LEU A 151 5.94 -13.77 4.36
C LEU A 151 6.64 -15.13 4.19
N SER A 152 6.49 -15.75 3.02
CA SER A 152 7.26 -16.94 2.64
C SER A 152 8.74 -16.59 2.44
N ASN A 153 9.64 -17.57 2.36
CA ASN A 153 10.96 -17.32 1.81
C ASN A 153 10.87 -17.14 0.30
N GLY A 154 11.70 -16.29 -0.26
CA GLY A 154 11.74 -16.00 -1.69
C GLY A 154 11.61 -14.51 -2.03
N ALA A 155 11.26 -14.23 -3.26
CA ALA A 155 11.14 -12.88 -3.79
C ALA A 155 9.80 -12.25 -3.42
N HIS A 156 9.83 -10.98 -3.05
CA HIS A 156 8.68 -10.17 -2.67
C HIS A 156 8.74 -8.79 -3.32
N THR A 157 7.58 -8.14 -3.39
CA THR A 157 7.41 -6.82 -3.96
C THR A 157 6.75 -5.88 -2.95
N LEU A 158 7.31 -4.68 -2.78
CA LEU A 158 6.63 -3.54 -2.15
C LEU A 158 6.18 -2.59 -3.25
N GLU A 159 4.92 -2.19 -3.25
CA GLU A 159 4.39 -1.19 -4.16
C GLU A 159 3.82 -0.02 -3.38
N ILE A 160 4.19 1.20 -3.79
CA ILE A 160 3.67 2.46 -3.27
C ILE A 160 2.99 3.16 -4.43
N THR A 161 1.69 3.37 -4.35
CA THR A 161 0.91 4.09 -5.36
C THR A 161 0.36 5.36 -4.74
N ALA A 162 0.73 6.52 -5.31
CA ALA A 162 0.19 7.83 -4.97
C ALA A 162 -0.91 8.22 -5.95
N ASN A 163 -1.96 8.88 -5.46
CA ASN A 163 -3.08 9.42 -6.23
C ASN A 163 -3.38 10.83 -5.73
N ASP A 164 -3.62 11.78 -6.65
CA ASP A 164 -3.90 13.18 -6.37
C ASP A 164 -5.39 13.50 -6.18
N GLY A 165 -6.28 12.50 -6.35
CA GLY A 165 -7.73 12.67 -6.26
C GLY A 165 -8.36 13.30 -7.51
N THR A 166 -7.58 13.68 -8.51
CA THR A 166 -8.04 14.33 -9.77
C THR A 166 -7.68 13.54 -11.02
N GLY A 167 -7.15 12.31 -10.84
CA GLY A 167 -6.86 11.37 -11.91
C GLY A 167 -5.38 11.13 -12.19
N GLY A 168 -4.48 11.90 -11.58
CA GLY A 168 -3.05 11.66 -11.64
C GLY A 168 -2.62 10.58 -10.66
N THR A 169 -1.75 9.68 -11.09
CA THR A 169 -1.19 8.61 -10.28
C THR A 169 0.29 8.42 -10.54
N ALA A 170 1.01 7.97 -9.52
CA ALA A 170 2.40 7.51 -9.65
C ALA A 170 2.58 6.23 -8.84
N THR A 171 3.45 5.35 -9.32
CA THR A 171 3.78 4.10 -8.64
C THR A 171 5.28 3.94 -8.48
N ARG A 172 5.70 3.47 -7.32
CA ARG A 172 7.07 3.08 -7.01
C ARG A 172 7.09 1.64 -6.55
N THR A 173 7.95 0.83 -7.16
CA THR A 173 8.08 -0.60 -6.87
C THR A 173 9.48 -0.90 -6.35
N TYR A 174 9.54 -1.61 -5.24
CA TYR A 174 10.77 -2.17 -4.69
C TYR A 174 10.64 -3.69 -4.65
N THR A 175 11.72 -4.40 -4.94
CA THR A 175 11.80 -5.85 -4.75
C THR A 175 12.76 -6.17 -3.62
N PHE A 176 12.53 -7.26 -2.94
CA PHE A 176 13.45 -7.80 -1.94
C PHE A 176 13.31 -9.33 -1.90
N SER A 177 14.27 -10.01 -1.31
CA SER A 177 14.15 -11.44 -1.01
C SER A 177 14.18 -11.67 0.49
N LYS A 178 13.29 -12.55 0.97
CA LYS A 178 13.34 -13.11 2.32
C LYS A 178 14.11 -14.42 2.28
N ASN A 179 15.14 -14.52 3.11
CA ASN A 179 15.90 -15.74 3.26
C ASN A 179 16.15 -16.00 4.75
N VAL A 180 15.23 -16.71 5.37
CA VAL A 180 15.33 -17.14 6.77
C VAL A 180 15.68 -18.62 6.76
N SER A 181 16.89 -18.94 7.20
CA SER A 181 17.41 -20.32 7.23
C SER A 181 17.10 -21.04 8.54
N GLU A 182 16.87 -20.29 9.61
CA GLU A 182 16.61 -20.81 10.96
C GLU A 182 15.62 -19.92 11.70
N ILE A 183 14.75 -20.54 12.48
CA ILE A 183 13.92 -19.88 13.49
C ILE A 183 14.09 -20.59 14.82
N GLU A 184 14.17 -19.81 15.90
CA GLU A 184 14.15 -20.31 17.27
C GLU A 184 13.25 -19.39 18.09
N PHE A 185 12.41 -19.96 18.92
CA PHE A 185 11.60 -19.20 19.86
C PHE A 185 11.28 -20.01 21.11
N GLN A 186 11.05 -19.29 22.20
CA GLN A 186 10.68 -19.83 23.53
C GLN A 186 9.66 -18.89 24.19
N LEU A 187 9.07 -19.30 25.28
CA LEU A 187 8.28 -18.37 26.10
C LEU A 187 9.21 -17.28 26.66
N ALA A 188 8.82 -16.04 26.52
CA ALA A 188 9.56 -14.90 27.08
C ALA A 188 9.59 -14.93 28.61
N THR A 189 8.52 -15.48 29.22
CA THR A 189 8.42 -15.71 30.65
C THR A 189 8.00 -17.17 30.84
N PRO A 190 8.75 -17.95 31.61
CA PRO A 190 8.35 -19.31 31.97
C PRO A 190 7.00 -19.33 32.67
N LEU A 191 6.26 -20.41 32.51
CA LEU A 191 5.03 -20.65 33.25
C LEU A 191 5.40 -21.04 34.70
N ALA A 192 5.01 -20.22 35.65
CA ALA A 192 5.28 -20.47 37.06
C ALA A 192 4.57 -21.75 37.52
N THR A 193 5.26 -22.56 38.34
CA THR A 193 4.74 -23.79 38.93
C THR A 193 5.14 -23.87 40.41
N ASP A 194 4.25 -24.40 41.24
CA ASP A 194 4.51 -24.55 42.68
C ASP A 194 5.61 -25.60 42.94
N ASP A 195 5.55 -26.72 42.18
CA ASP A 195 6.48 -27.82 42.25
C ASP A 195 7.19 -28.07 40.92
N ALA A 196 8.22 -28.90 40.93
CA ALA A 196 8.89 -29.35 39.71
C ALA A 196 7.91 -30.08 38.80
N VAL A 197 7.77 -29.61 37.57
CA VAL A 197 7.06 -30.37 36.52
C VAL A 197 7.79 -31.70 36.29
N THR A 198 7.11 -32.79 36.51
CA THR A 198 7.69 -34.15 36.36
C THR A 198 7.44 -34.76 35.00
N LYS A 199 6.34 -34.35 34.36
CA LYS A 199 5.97 -34.82 33.01
C LYS A 199 5.24 -33.77 32.22
N ALA A 200 5.36 -33.83 30.90
CA ALA A 200 4.64 -32.97 29.97
C ALA A 200 4.19 -33.77 28.74
N ILE A 201 3.10 -33.30 28.14
CA ILE A 201 2.70 -33.66 26.79
C ILE A 201 2.56 -32.39 25.98
N MET A 202 3.22 -32.33 24.83
CA MET A 202 3.22 -31.15 23.97
C MET A 202 2.77 -31.51 22.55
N SER A 203 2.08 -30.61 21.91
CA SER A 203 1.63 -30.72 20.55
C SER A 203 2.06 -29.45 19.79
N VAL A 204 2.63 -29.62 18.62
CA VAL A 204 3.06 -28.53 17.74
C VAL A 204 2.43 -28.74 16.36
N ALA A 205 1.47 -27.89 16.03
CA ALA A 205 0.89 -27.87 14.69
C ALA A 205 1.88 -27.17 13.74
N ARG A 206 2.38 -27.89 12.74
CA ARG A 206 3.50 -27.45 11.90
C ARG A 206 3.48 -28.08 10.52
N GLN A 207 4.14 -27.41 9.58
CA GLN A 207 4.59 -27.99 8.31
C GLN A 207 6.11 -27.83 8.24
N ILE A 208 6.83 -28.96 8.19
CA ILE A 208 8.29 -29.00 8.11
C ILE A 208 8.64 -29.79 6.84
N PRO A 209 9.29 -29.16 5.85
CA PRO A 209 9.65 -29.83 4.61
C PRO A 209 10.72 -30.88 4.84
N ALA A 210 10.77 -31.90 3.97
CA ALA A 210 11.81 -32.95 4.01
C ALA A 210 13.20 -32.30 3.88
N GLY A 211 14.13 -32.72 4.75
CA GLY A 211 15.50 -32.18 4.82
C GLY A 211 15.66 -31.03 5.82
N ALA A 212 14.59 -30.41 6.29
CA ALA A 212 14.67 -29.48 7.41
C ALA A 212 14.75 -30.21 8.75
N GLU A 213 15.44 -29.61 9.70
CA GLU A 213 15.58 -30.09 11.07
C GLU A 213 14.54 -29.41 11.96
N PHE A 214 13.86 -30.16 12.81
CA PHE A 214 12.91 -29.68 13.78
C PHE A 214 13.26 -30.23 15.16
N THR A 215 13.49 -29.37 16.14
CA THR A 215 13.80 -29.75 17.51
C THR A 215 12.90 -29.03 18.50
N VAL A 216 12.51 -29.71 19.54
CA VAL A 216 11.77 -29.14 20.69
C VAL A 216 12.51 -29.55 21.95
N GLU A 217 12.80 -28.56 22.77
CA GLU A 217 13.36 -28.76 24.10
C GLU A 217 12.44 -28.14 25.13
N ALA A 218 12.36 -28.73 26.31
CA ALA A 218 11.63 -28.21 27.44
C ALA A 218 12.50 -28.24 28.71
N CYS A 219 12.16 -27.41 29.66
CA CYS A 219 12.78 -27.40 30.99
C CYS A 219 11.72 -27.16 32.04
N ASN A 220 11.93 -27.74 33.24
CA ASN A 220 11.09 -27.56 34.40
C ASN A 220 11.67 -26.56 35.41
N ASN A 221 12.91 -26.08 35.18
CA ASN A 221 13.58 -25.04 35.95
C ASN A 221 13.80 -23.77 35.11
N GLY A 222 12.80 -23.37 34.33
CA GLY A 222 12.89 -22.27 33.38
C GLY A 222 13.14 -20.89 33.98
N ASN A 223 12.97 -20.73 35.31
CA ASN A 223 13.28 -19.51 36.04
C ASN A 223 14.76 -19.39 36.43
N ASP A 224 15.56 -20.45 36.25
CA ASP A 224 16.99 -20.40 36.51
C ASP A 224 17.71 -19.53 35.46
N ASP A 225 18.83 -18.91 35.86
CA ASP A 225 19.71 -18.18 34.93
C ASP A 225 20.25 -19.08 33.82
N ALA A 226 20.43 -20.36 34.11
CA ALA A 226 20.86 -21.39 33.17
C ALA A 226 19.94 -22.63 33.27
N PRO A 227 18.77 -22.61 32.62
CA PRO A 227 17.82 -23.73 32.68
C PRO A 227 18.40 -25.02 32.08
N THR A 228 18.00 -26.17 32.66
CA THR A 228 18.33 -27.49 32.11
C THR A 228 17.36 -27.89 31.03
N TRP A 229 17.76 -27.71 29.78
CA TRP A 229 16.96 -28.06 28.62
C TRP A 229 17.07 -29.56 28.27
N GLU A 230 15.92 -30.20 28.14
CA GLU A 230 15.83 -31.61 27.76
C GLU A 230 15.13 -31.75 26.40
N ASP A 231 15.66 -32.61 25.52
CA ASP A 231 15.12 -32.86 24.18
C ASP A 231 13.80 -33.64 24.28
N VAL A 232 12.69 -33.02 23.91
CA VAL A 232 11.36 -33.62 23.90
C VAL A 232 10.83 -33.84 22.48
N THR A 233 11.68 -33.68 21.46
CA THR A 233 11.33 -33.78 20.04
C THR A 233 10.60 -35.07 19.69
N GLN A 234 11.11 -36.21 20.16
CA GLN A 234 10.50 -37.52 19.88
C GLN A 234 9.11 -37.62 20.51
N ALA A 235 8.95 -37.17 21.76
CA ALA A 235 7.69 -37.18 22.45
C ALA A 235 6.64 -36.30 21.71
N VAL A 236 7.04 -35.11 21.27
CA VAL A 236 6.21 -34.21 20.43
C VAL A 236 5.81 -34.86 19.10
N ASN A 237 6.74 -35.53 18.44
CA ASN A 237 6.50 -36.19 17.16
C ASN A 237 5.53 -37.37 17.27
N SER A 238 5.59 -38.10 18.38
CA SER A 238 4.73 -39.28 18.65
C SER A 238 3.46 -38.97 19.42
N GLY A 239 3.29 -37.73 19.92
CA GLY A 239 2.17 -37.36 20.79
C GLY A 239 2.20 -38.08 22.15
N SER A 240 3.38 -38.47 22.60
CA SER A 240 3.56 -39.18 23.88
C SER A 240 3.96 -38.23 25.02
N LYS A 241 3.83 -38.72 26.25
CA LYS A 241 4.33 -38.01 27.44
C LYS A 241 5.87 -38.06 27.47
N PHE A 242 6.45 -36.94 27.88
CA PHE A 242 7.86 -36.82 28.24
C PHE A 242 7.96 -36.74 29.77
N PHE A 243 8.99 -37.39 30.34
CA PHE A 243 9.28 -37.34 31.78
C PHE A 243 10.60 -36.61 31.98
N PHE A 244 10.58 -35.54 32.80
CA PHE A 244 11.79 -34.79 33.11
C PHE A 244 12.76 -35.58 33.97
N SER A 245 14.03 -35.51 33.64
CA SER A 245 15.13 -36.06 34.45
C SER A 245 15.68 -35.02 35.43
N ASN A 246 15.53 -33.73 35.16
CA ASN A 246 15.96 -32.66 36.04
C ASN A 246 15.09 -32.58 37.30
N THR A 247 15.74 -32.59 38.45
CA THR A 247 15.08 -32.51 39.78
C THR A 247 15.60 -31.34 40.63
N THR A 248 16.35 -30.42 40.02
CA THR A 248 17.01 -29.32 40.72
C THR A 248 16.71 -27.97 40.10
N LYS A 249 16.70 -26.94 40.92
CA LYS A 249 16.60 -25.53 40.51
C LYS A 249 17.53 -24.66 41.33
N THR A 250 17.91 -23.50 40.78
CA THR A 250 18.67 -22.46 41.46
C THR A 250 17.82 -21.23 41.78
N ALA A 251 16.78 -20.98 41.00
CA ALA A 251 15.81 -19.90 41.23
C ALA A 251 14.91 -20.20 42.44
N ALA A 252 14.25 -19.17 42.98
CA ALA A 252 13.32 -19.31 44.10
C ALA A 252 12.12 -20.21 43.77
N GLU A 253 11.65 -20.14 42.53
CA GLU A 253 10.44 -20.83 42.10
C GLU A 253 10.73 -21.72 40.88
N TRP A 254 9.97 -22.79 40.75
CA TRP A 254 9.98 -23.61 39.55
C TRP A 254 9.29 -22.87 38.38
N GLY A 255 9.64 -23.21 37.15
CA GLY A 255 8.99 -22.66 35.99
C GLY A 255 9.17 -23.56 34.77
N PHE A 256 8.05 -23.88 34.14
CA PHE A 256 8.08 -24.63 32.87
C PHE A 256 8.33 -23.68 31.69
N ASN A 257 9.29 -24.03 30.84
CA ASN A 257 9.51 -23.37 29.57
C ASN A 257 9.76 -24.39 28.48
N PHE A 258 9.59 -23.94 27.23
CA PHE A 258 9.97 -24.72 26.05
C PHE A 258 10.62 -23.82 25.02
N ARG A 259 11.46 -24.39 24.17
CA ARG A 259 11.98 -23.71 22.98
C ARG A 259 11.86 -24.63 21.77
N ILE A 260 11.54 -24.02 20.62
CA ILE A 260 11.38 -24.72 19.36
C ILE A 260 12.35 -24.12 18.37
N LYS A 261 13.07 -24.98 17.69
CA LYS A 261 14.06 -24.60 16.68
C LYS A 261 13.77 -25.33 15.38
N VAL A 262 13.80 -24.60 14.27
CA VAL A 262 13.71 -25.17 12.94
C VAL A 262 14.86 -24.63 12.10
N LYS A 263 15.66 -25.52 11.50
CA LYS A 263 16.68 -25.19 10.51
C LYS A 263 16.25 -25.73 9.17
N ARG A 264 16.21 -24.89 8.16
CA ARG A 264 15.79 -25.33 6.82
C ARG A 264 16.81 -26.27 6.13
N ASN A 265 18.10 -26.12 6.40
CA ASN A 265 19.17 -26.92 5.80
C ASN A 265 19.07 -27.00 4.25
N GLY A 266 18.64 -25.92 3.61
CA GLY A 266 18.42 -25.86 2.16
C GLY A 266 17.12 -26.52 1.67
N ALA A 267 16.27 -27.05 2.56
CA ALA A 267 14.99 -27.65 2.17
C ALA A 267 14.09 -26.65 1.45
N SER A 268 13.44 -27.09 0.38
CA SER A 268 12.45 -26.35 -0.40
C SER A 268 11.04 -26.54 0.18
N GLY A 269 10.11 -25.63 -0.15
CA GLY A 269 8.73 -25.67 0.31
C GLY A 269 8.48 -24.85 1.57
N ASP A 270 7.21 -24.77 1.95
CA ASP A 270 6.78 -23.98 3.12
C ASP A 270 7.22 -24.64 4.42
N CYS A 271 7.67 -23.80 5.35
CA CYS A 271 8.10 -24.20 6.68
C CYS A 271 7.47 -23.25 7.69
N PHE A 272 6.52 -23.73 8.50
CA PHE A 272 5.85 -22.91 9.51
C PHE A 272 5.41 -23.74 10.72
N ILE A 273 5.24 -23.01 11.82
CA ILE A 273 4.58 -23.46 13.03
C ILE A 273 3.35 -22.58 13.23
N SER A 274 2.17 -23.20 13.34
CA SER A 274 0.91 -22.48 13.46
C SER A 274 0.37 -22.41 14.90
N SER A 275 0.68 -23.42 15.71
CA SER A 275 0.32 -23.41 17.13
C SER A 275 1.19 -24.35 17.95
N VAL A 276 1.29 -24.03 19.24
CA VAL A 276 1.87 -24.89 20.27
C VAL A 276 0.87 -24.99 21.39
N GLY A 277 0.65 -26.19 21.88
CA GLY A 277 -0.22 -26.48 22.99
C GLY A 277 0.30 -27.67 23.80
N GLY A 278 -0.22 -27.85 24.99
CA GLY A 278 0.17 -28.97 25.83
C GLY A 278 -0.39 -28.89 27.24
N ASN A 279 -0.01 -29.87 28.04
CA ASN A 279 -0.30 -29.92 29.47
C ASN A 279 0.94 -30.49 30.17
N PHE A 280 1.14 -30.08 31.42
CA PHE A 280 2.22 -30.58 32.26
C PHE A 280 1.71 -30.82 33.69
N GLU A 281 2.41 -31.68 34.42
CA GLU A 281 2.04 -32.13 35.74
C GLU A 281 3.27 -32.41 36.61
#